data_7f5988c3aa2bbde39a8ffb6c63848f94
#
_entry.id   7f5988c3aa2bbde39a8ffb6c63848f94
#
_cell.length_a   1.000
_cell.length_b   1.000
_cell.length_c   1.000
_cell.angle_alpha   90.00
_cell.angle_beta   90.00
_cell.angle_gamma   90.00
#
_symmetry.space_group_name_H-M   'P 1'
#
loop_
_entity.id
_entity.type
_entity.pdbx_description
1 polymer ?
#
loop_
_entity_poly.entity_id
_entity_poly.type
_entity_poly.pdbx_seq_one_letter_code
_entity_poly.pdbx_strand_id
1 'polypeptide(L)'
;TVRVCDSLSCELAGATALQQALKSGLDPTEVRVLRAPCMGRCDTAPVLELGHHHIDHATPEKVASAIKSNHIHADIPDYETLISYKAGGGYSELLKLRAGGNWEKVQAQVKESGLRGLGGAGFPSGTKWGFVRGNDGPRYLAVNGDEGEPGTFKDRYYLERTPHLFLEGMLIAAWAVEADTCFIYMRDEYPAVLHILAAEIIALETAGLVPEGYIDLRRGAGAYICGEESAMIESIEGKRGLPRHRPPFVAAVGIHSQPTLVHNV
;
A
#
# COMPACT_ATOMS: atom_id res chain seq x y z
N THR A 1 3.57 -23.24 4.58
CA THR A 1 4.75 -22.47 5.04
C THR A 1 4.34 -21.53 6.16
N VAL A 2 5.15 -21.48 7.21
CA VAL A 2 5.07 -20.51 8.33
C VAL A 2 6.22 -19.51 8.14
N ARG A 3 5.90 -18.22 8.07
CA ARG A 3 6.87 -17.13 8.01
C ARG A 3 6.87 -16.38 9.33
N VAL A 4 7.96 -16.40 10.08
CA VAL A 4 8.11 -15.70 11.36
C VAL A 4 8.78 -14.36 11.13
N CYS A 5 8.13 -13.27 11.52
CA CYS A 5 8.73 -11.93 11.47
C CYS A 5 9.95 -11.87 12.40
N ASP A 6 11.09 -11.43 11.86
CA ASP A 6 12.37 -11.30 12.59
C ASP A 6 12.83 -9.84 12.74
N SER A 7 11.91 -8.89 12.54
CA SER A 7 12.19 -7.47 12.72
C SER A 7 12.22 -7.10 14.21
N LEU A 8 12.79 -5.92 14.50
CA LEU A 8 13.11 -5.46 15.84
C LEU A 8 12.00 -5.65 16.89
N SER A 9 10.76 -5.23 16.58
CA SER A 9 9.64 -5.37 17.53
C SER A 9 9.34 -6.83 17.85
N CYS A 10 9.37 -7.72 16.85
CA CYS A 10 9.14 -9.14 17.03
C CYS A 10 10.31 -9.83 17.74
N GLU A 11 11.56 -9.44 17.46
CA GLU A 11 12.73 -9.93 18.18
C GLU A 11 12.67 -9.59 19.67
N LEU A 12 12.34 -8.33 20.01
CA LEU A 12 12.14 -7.91 21.40
C LEU A 12 11.00 -8.66 22.11
N ALA A 13 9.99 -9.11 21.32
CA ALA A 13 8.87 -9.90 21.82
C ALA A 13 9.12 -11.43 21.78
N GLY A 14 10.34 -11.88 21.47
CA GLY A 14 10.74 -13.29 21.53
C GLY A 14 10.60 -14.09 20.24
N ALA A 15 10.59 -13.46 19.07
CA ALA A 15 10.45 -14.13 17.77
C ALA A 15 11.50 -15.20 17.51
N THR A 16 12.76 -15.00 17.95
CA THR A 16 13.82 -16.01 17.81
C THR A 16 13.48 -17.30 18.59
N ALA A 17 13.02 -17.17 19.83
CA ALA A 17 12.61 -18.33 20.64
C ALA A 17 11.39 -19.04 20.02
N LEU A 18 10.39 -18.28 19.55
CA LEU A 18 9.23 -18.79 18.84
C LEU A 18 9.66 -19.59 17.59
N GLN A 19 10.55 -19.05 16.77
CA GLN A 19 11.02 -19.72 15.55
C GLN A 19 11.73 -21.03 15.87
N GLN A 20 12.56 -21.06 16.93
CA GLN A 20 13.23 -22.28 17.39
C GLN A 20 12.24 -23.34 17.87
N ALA A 21 11.26 -22.93 18.67
CA ALA A 21 10.20 -23.83 19.15
C ALA A 21 9.39 -24.44 17.99
N LEU A 22 9.03 -23.63 16.99
CA LEU A 22 8.31 -24.09 15.81
C LEU A 22 9.14 -25.05 14.94
N LYS A 23 10.44 -24.78 14.75
CA LYS A 23 11.34 -25.67 14.01
C LYS A 23 11.55 -27.02 14.70
N SER A 24 11.51 -27.05 16.04
CA SER A 24 11.66 -28.27 16.82
C SER A 24 10.36 -29.05 16.98
N GLY A 25 9.20 -28.36 16.96
CA GLY A 25 7.90 -28.94 17.25
C GLY A 25 7.07 -29.34 16.03
N LEU A 26 7.43 -28.86 14.83
CA LEU A 26 6.71 -29.15 13.58
C LEU A 26 7.51 -30.11 12.70
N ASP A 27 6.80 -30.98 11.97
CA ASP A 27 7.43 -31.87 10.99
C ASP A 27 7.94 -31.04 9.78
N PRO A 28 9.24 -31.01 9.52
CA PRO A 28 9.81 -30.21 8.42
C PRO A 28 9.44 -30.71 7.03
N THR A 29 8.92 -31.95 6.91
CA THR A 29 8.41 -32.48 5.64
C THR A 29 7.03 -31.93 5.29
N GLU A 30 6.24 -31.51 6.27
CA GLU A 30 4.91 -30.96 6.11
C GLU A 30 4.89 -29.41 6.21
N VAL A 31 5.66 -28.87 7.16
CA VAL A 31 5.63 -27.44 7.49
C VAL A 31 7.01 -26.80 7.42
N ARG A 32 7.20 -25.95 6.45
CA ARG A 32 8.41 -25.15 6.30
C ARG A 32 8.34 -23.90 7.17
N VAL A 33 9.30 -23.70 8.10
CA VAL A 33 9.41 -22.52 8.96
C VAL A 33 10.54 -21.61 8.45
N LEU A 34 10.20 -20.38 8.06
CA LEU A 34 11.11 -19.38 7.48
C LEU A 34 11.14 -18.12 8.33
N ARG A 35 12.23 -17.35 8.19
CA ARG A 35 12.29 -15.96 8.62
C ARG A 35 11.62 -15.07 7.57
N ALA A 36 11.05 -13.97 8.02
CA ALA A 36 10.39 -13.00 7.14
C ALA A 36 10.64 -11.56 7.63
N PRO A 37 10.61 -10.57 6.74
CA PRO A 37 10.72 -9.17 7.10
C PRO A 37 9.53 -8.70 7.96
N CYS A 38 9.56 -7.43 8.36
CA CYS A 38 8.45 -6.83 9.10
C CYS A 38 7.14 -6.96 8.34
N MET A 39 6.10 -7.45 9.02
CA MET A 39 4.75 -7.63 8.48
C MET A 39 3.83 -6.45 8.78
N GLY A 40 4.37 -5.33 9.32
CA GLY A 40 3.60 -4.15 9.66
C GLY A 40 2.56 -4.37 10.77
N ARG A 41 2.77 -5.38 11.62
CA ARG A 41 1.91 -5.72 12.78
C ARG A 41 2.69 -5.67 14.09
N CYS A 42 3.49 -4.60 14.21
CA CYS A 42 4.41 -4.43 15.34
C CYS A 42 3.69 -4.19 16.66
N ASP A 43 2.45 -3.71 16.60
CA ASP A 43 1.53 -3.53 17.71
C ASP A 43 1.07 -4.85 18.35
N THR A 44 1.18 -5.96 17.62
CA THR A 44 0.75 -7.30 18.07
C THR A 44 1.89 -8.32 18.08
N ALA A 45 3.13 -7.85 18.19
CA ALA A 45 4.33 -8.69 18.22
C ALA A 45 4.29 -9.75 19.37
N PRO A 46 4.91 -10.95 19.19
CA PRO A 46 5.52 -11.43 17.97
C PRO A 46 4.47 -11.91 16.96
N VAL A 47 4.74 -11.73 15.66
CA VAL A 47 3.81 -12.07 14.60
C VAL A 47 4.44 -13.06 13.63
N LEU A 48 3.61 -13.93 13.09
CA LEU A 48 3.96 -14.78 11.96
C LEU A 48 2.80 -14.89 10.98
N GLU A 49 3.09 -15.40 9.80
CA GLU A 49 2.13 -15.66 8.73
C GLU A 49 2.11 -17.15 8.39
N LEU A 50 0.92 -17.76 8.41
CA LEU A 50 0.64 -19.11 7.92
C LEU A 50 -0.16 -19.00 6.61
N GLY A 51 0.50 -19.25 5.47
CA GLY A 51 -0.12 -18.94 4.17
C GLY A 51 -0.24 -17.42 4.00
N HIS A 52 -1.46 -16.89 4.11
CA HIS A 52 -1.78 -15.46 4.16
C HIS A 52 -2.50 -15.05 5.45
N HIS A 53 -2.64 -15.97 6.40
CA HIS A 53 -3.23 -15.70 7.70
C HIS A 53 -2.15 -15.23 8.69
N HIS A 54 -2.31 -14.01 9.22
CA HIS A 54 -1.45 -13.50 10.27
C HIS A 54 -1.89 -14.01 11.64
N ILE A 55 -0.92 -14.46 12.44
CA ILE A 55 -1.14 -14.87 13.83
C ILE A 55 -0.48 -13.86 14.74
N ASP A 56 -1.30 -13.03 15.37
CA ASP A 56 -0.91 -12.00 16.32
C ASP A 56 -0.61 -12.59 17.69
N HIS A 57 0.37 -11.99 18.41
CA HIS A 57 0.86 -12.52 19.69
C HIS A 57 1.08 -14.03 19.59
N ALA A 58 1.88 -14.41 18.57
CA ALA A 58 2.03 -15.79 18.14
C ALA A 58 2.67 -16.67 19.20
N THR A 59 2.09 -17.85 19.40
CA THR A 59 2.65 -18.92 20.22
C THR A 59 2.63 -20.24 19.46
N PRO A 60 3.44 -21.24 19.85
CA PRO A 60 3.41 -22.56 19.20
C PRO A 60 2.01 -23.19 19.17
N GLU A 61 1.21 -23.00 20.24
CA GLU A 61 -0.15 -23.55 20.34
C GLU A 61 -1.11 -22.90 19.34
N LYS A 62 -1.05 -21.56 19.19
CA LYS A 62 -1.85 -20.84 18.18
C LYS A 62 -1.52 -21.31 16.77
N VAL A 63 -0.22 -21.49 16.48
CA VAL A 63 0.25 -21.97 15.17
C VAL A 63 -0.24 -23.40 14.91
N ALA A 64 -0.10 -24.30 15.87
CA ALA A 64 -0.59 -25.68 15.77
C ALA A 64 -2.11 -25.74 15.54
N SER A 65 -2.86 -24.87 16.23
CA SER A 65 -4.32 -24.74 16.05
C SER A 65 -4.67 -24.27 14.64
N ALA A 66 -3.99 -23.25 14.13
CA ALA A 66 -4.22 -22.71 12.78
C ALA A 66 -3.86 -23.72 11.68
N ILE A 67 -2.77 -24.47 11.85
CA ILE A 67 -2.40 -25.57 10.95
C ILE A 67 -3.50 -26.65 10.94
N LYS A 68 -3.94 -27.08 12.13
CA LYS A 68 -4.97 -28.13 12.27
C LYS A 68 -6.31 -27.73 11.64
N SER A 69 -6.70 -26.46 11.73
CA SER A 69 -7.92 -25.93 11.12
C SER A 69 -7.75 -25.51 9.65
N ASN A 70 -6.55 -25.64 9.09
CA ASN A 70 -6.19 -25.15 7.75
C ASN A 70 -6.54 -23.67 7.54
N HIS A 71 -6.37 -22.84 8.58
CA HIS A 71 -6.61 -21.39 8.52
C HIS A 71 -5.40 -20.71 7.87
N ILE A 72 -5.43 -20.59 6.56
CA ILE A 72 -4.33 -20.10 5.72
C ILE A 72 -4.66 -18.84 4.91
N HIS A 73 -5.89 -18.37 4.97
CA HIS A 73 -6.36 -17.16 4.29
C HIS A 73 -6.35 -15.98 5.23
N ALA A 74 -6.14 -14.79 4.68
CA ALA A 74 -6.20 -13.55 5.43
C ALA A 74 -7.59 -13.35 6.07
N ASP A 75 -7.61 -12.92 7.32
CA ASP A 75 -8.82 -12.39 7.94
C ASP A 75 -9.07 -10.98 7.40
N ILE A 76 -10.24 -10.79 6.81
CA ILE A 76 -10.63 -9.48 6.29
C ILE A 76 -11.43 -8.77 7.38
N PRO A 77 -10.92 -7.66 7.94
CA PRO A 77 -11.64 -6.91 8.96
C PRO A 77 -12.87 -6.23 8.36
N ASP A 78 -13.80 -5.82 9.22
CA ASP A 78 -14.89 -4.93 8.81
C ASP A 78 -14.30 -3.58 8.42
N TYR A 79 -14.71 -3.07 7.25
CA TYR A 79 -14.22 -1.81 6.69
C TYR A 79 -15.37 -1.02 6.04
N GLU A 80 -15.13 0.26 5.81
CA GLU A 80 -16.08 1.13 5.14
C GLU A 80 -16.11 0.85 3.62
N THR A 81 -17.19 0.21 3.16
CA THR A 81 -17.38 -0.13 1.73
C THR A 81 -17.77 1.10 0.90
N LEU A 82 -17.71 1.00 -0.44
CA LEU A 82 -18.19 2.05 -1.35
C LEU A 82 -19.62 2.52 -1.03
N ILE A 83 -20.51 1.59 -0.70
CA ILE A 83 -21.91 1.90 -0.39
C ILE A 83 -21.99 2.78 0.86
N SER A 84 -21.30 2.38 1.93
CA SER A 84 -21.26 3.11 3.19
C SER A 84 -20.64 4.49 3.02
N TYR A 85 -19.48 4.56 2.37
CA TYR A 85 -18.75 5.81 2.12
C TYR A 85 -19.58 6.82 1.31
N LYS A 86 -20.27 6.36 0.25
CA LYS A 86 -21.18 7.21 -0.55
C LYS A 86 -22.38 7.68 0.25
N ALA A 87 -22.95 6.84 1.12
CA ALA A 87 -24.04 7.25 2.01
C ALA A 87 -23.62 8.37 2.97
N GLY A 88 -22.35 8.42 3.37
CA GLY A 88 -21.74 9.51 4.14
C GLY A 88 -21.38 10.77 3.32
N GLY A 89 -21.63 10.78 2.00
CA GLY A 89 -21.31 11.91 1.11
C GLY A 89 -19.99 11.78 0.36
N GLY A 90 -19.31 10.66 0.49
CA GLY A 90 -18.07 10.36 -0.22
C GLY A 90 -18.20 10.43 -1.74
N TYR A 91 -17.12 10.74 -2.41
CA TYR A 91 -16.99 11.01 -3.86
C TYR A 91 -17.76 12.25 -4.36
N SER A 92 -18.50 12.96 -3.52
CA SER A 92 -19.21 14.16 -3.94
C SER A 92 -18.27 15.28 -4.40
N GLU A 93 -17.12 15.42 -3.73
CA GLU A 93 -16.12 16.42 -4.10
C GLU A 93 -15.41 16.07 -5.40
N LEU A 94 -15.00 14.83 -5.56
CA LEU A 94 -14.41 14.34 -6.83
C LEU A 94 -15.35 14.60 -8.01
N LEU A 95 -16.65 14.31 -7.86
CA LEU A 95 -17.64 14.52 -8.93
C LEU A 95 -17.80 16.00 -9.26
N LYS A 96 -17.84 16.89 -8.27
CA LYS A 96 -17.86 18.35 -8.50
C LYS A 96 -16.61 18.83 -9.27
N LEU A 97 -15.43 18.33 -8.88
CA LEU A 97 -14.19 18.69 -9.54
C LEU A 97 -14.19 18.25 -11.01
N ARG A 98 -14.63 17.02 -11.28
CA ARG A 98 -14.75 16.51 -12.67
C ARG A 98 -15.78 17.26 -13.51
N ALA A 99 -16.84 17.77 -12.90
CA ALA A 99 -17.89 18.52 -13.59
C ALA A 99 -17.49 19.94 -14.01
N GLY A 100 -16.44 20.52 -13.46
CA GLY A 100 -16.01 21.89 -13.80
C GLY A 100 -15.04 22.50 -12.79
N GLY A 101 -14.28 21.68 -12.08
CA GLY A 101 -13.25 22.16 -11.14
C GLY A 101 -12.08 22.83 -11.86
N ASN A 102 -11.41 23.70 -11.12
CA ASN A 102 -10.18 24.35 -11.54
C ASN A 102 -9.02 23.75 -10.76
N TRP A 103 -8.11 23.07 -11.44
CA TRP A 103 -7.01 22.34 -10.81
C TRP A 103 -6.00 23.27 -10.14
N GLU A 104 -5.74 24.48 -10.70
CA GLU A 104 -4.83 25.46 -10.10
C GLU A 104 -5.35 25.93 -8.74
N LYS A 105 -6.66 26.11 -8.63
CA LYS A 105 -7.31 26.47 -7.36
C LYS A 105 -7.19 25.37 -6.34
N VAL A 106 -7.43 24.12 -6.71
CA VAL A 106 -7.26 22.96 -5.83
C VAL A 106 -5.81 22.79 -5.42
N GLN A 107 -4.87 22.92 -6.36
CA GLN A 107 -3.44 22.89 -6.06
C GLN A 107 -3.03 24.00 -5.07
N ALA A 108 -3.55 25.21 -5.26
CA ALA A 108 -3.29 26.33 -4.35
C ALA A 108 -3.82 26.03 -2.94
N GLN A 109 -5.03 25.49 -2.82
CA GLN A 109 -5.60 25.07 -1.54
C GLN A 109 -4.75 23.98 -0.85
N VAL A 110 -4.28 22.97 -1.60
CA VAL A 110 -3.39 21.92 -1.09
C VAL A 110 -2.03 22.50 -0.65
N LYS A 111 -1.51 23.52 -1.36
CA LYS A 111 -0.29 24.21 -0.90
C LYS A 111 -0.53 25.01 0.37
N GLU A 112 -1.63 25.75 0.45
CA GLU A 112 -1.99 26.59 1.58
C GLU A 112 -2.28 25.75 2.83
N SER A 113 -2.88 24.56 2.68
CA SER A 113 -3.12 23.62 3.79
C SER A 113 -1.84 23.08 4.44
N GLY A 114 -0.69 23.24 3.78
CA GLY A 114 0.58 22.71 4.25
C GLY A 114 0.72 21.19 4.15
N LEU A 115 -0.16 20.51 3.40
CA LEU A 115 -0.12 19.05 3.24
C LEU A 115 1.21 18.60 2.65
N ARG A 116 1.83 17.62 3.31
CA ARG A 116 3.14 17.05 2.95
C ARG A 116 3.06 15.55 2.78
N GLY A 117 3.98 15.00 1.98
CA GLY A 117 4.14 13.56 1.86
C GLY A 117 4.62 12.94 3.17
N LEU A 118 4.06 11.77 3.52
CA LEU A 118 4.37 11.03 4.74
C LEU A 118 5.39 9.88 4.53
N GLY A 119 6.16 9.93 3.45
CA GLY A 119 7.25 8.98 3.17
C GLY A 119 8.61 9.37 3.74
N GLY A 120 8.66 10.23 4.78
CA GLY A 120 9.88 10.67 5.46
C GLY A 120 10.43 12.02 4.97
N ALA A 121 10.45 12.31 3.67
CA ALA A 121 11.01 13.55 3.13
C ALA A 121 10.14 14.80 3.40
N GLY A 122 8.86 14.63 3.67
CA GLY A 122 7.96 15.74 4.00
C GLY A 122 7.80 16.78 2.86
N PHE A 123 7.92 16.36 1.60
CA PHE A 123 7.84 17.28 0.47
C PHE A 123 6.40 17.81 0.30
N PRO A 124 6.19 19.13 0.02
CA PRO A 124 4.85 19.71 -0.12
C PRO A 124 4.07 19.09 -1.29
N SER A 125 2.90 18.50 -1.01
CA SER A 125 2.09 17.75 -1.98
C SER A 125 1.64 18.62 -3.15
N GLY A 126 1.08 19.79 -2.90
CA GLY A 126 0.63 20.69 -3.97
C GLY A 126 1.75 21.21 -4.86
N THR A 127 2.99 21.31 -4.36
CA THR A 127 4.15 21.65 -5.19
C THR A 127 4.52 20.50 -6.11
N LYS A 128 4.46 19.26 -5.60
CA LYS A 128 4.71 18.04 -6.39
C LYS A 128 3.71 17.91 -7.54
N TRP A 129 2.42 18.22 -7.31
CA TRP A 129 1.39 18.22 -8.35
C TRP A 129 1.73 19.17 -9.50
N GLY A 130 2.18 20.39 -9.16
CA GLY A 130 2.58 21.38 -10.18
C GLY A 130 3.77 20.93 -11.02
N PHE A 131 4.75 20.23 -10.43
CA PHE A 131 5.88 19.70 -11.18
C PHE A 131 5.45 18.64 -12.20
N VAL A 132 4.57 17.72 -11.81
CA VAL A 132 4.08 16.68 -12.73
C VAL A 132 3.20 17.30 -13.82
N ARG A 133 2.27 18.18 -13.43
CA ARG A 133 1.35 18.85 -14.36
C ARG A 133 2.06 19.71 -15.39
N GLY A 134 3.22 20.29 -15.04
CA GLY A 134 4.03 21.13 -15.92
C GLY A 134 4.79 20.39 -17.03
N ASN A 135 4.75 19.05 -17.05
CA ASN A 135 5.33 18.24 -18.10
C ASN A 135 4.23 17.76 -19.07
N ASP A 136 4.60 17.49 -20.32
CA ASP A 136 3.69 16.93 -21.32
C ASP A 136 3.25 15.49 -20.92
N GLY A 137 2.02 15.10 -21.32
CA GLY A 137 1.49 13.75 -21.07
C GLY A 137 1.99 12.71 -22.08
N PRO A 138 1.69 11.42 -21.84
CA PRO A 138 0.85 10.89 -20.75
C PRO A 138 1.49 11.04 -19.37
N ARG A 139 0.67 11.15 -18.31
CA ARG A 139 1.12 11.27 -16.93
C ARG A 139 0.58 10.13 -16.11
N TYR A 140 1.34 9.72 -15.10
CA TYR A 140 0.92 8.64 -14.19
C TYR A 140 0.87 9.11 -12.74
N LEU A 141 0.07 8.43 -11.95
CA LEU A 141 0.10 8.54 -10.51
C LEU A 141 0.50 7.18 -9.93
N ALA A 142 1.45 7.16 -9.01
CA ALA A 142 1.83 5.96 -8.27
C ALA A 142 1.71 6.21 -6.78
N VAL A 143 0.93 5.36 -6.10
CA VAL A 143 0.85 5.35 -4.66
C VAL A 143 1.83 4.34 -4.11
N ASN A 144 2.71 4.82 -3.24
CA ASN A 144 3.67 4.01 -2.51
C ASN A 144 3.03 3.52 -1.21
N GLY A 145 2.54 2.29 -1.23
CA GLY A 145 2.05 1.54 -0.08
C GLY A 145 3.03 0.47 0.40
N ASP A 146 4.33 0.60 0.06
CA ASP A 146 5.39 -0.29 0.54
C ASP A 146 5.92 0.16 1.91
N GLU A 147 5.07 0.07 2.92
CA GLU A 147 5.32 0.46 4.30
C GLU A 147 6.18 -0.60 5.03
N GLY A 148 7.46 -0.67 4.66
CA GLY A 148 8.38 -1.71 5.14
C GLY A 148 9.12 -1.39 6.43
N GLU A 149 9.04 -0.17 6.97
CA GLU A 149 9.76 0.27 8.18
C GLU A 149 9.21 -0.39 9.43
N PRO A 150 10.03 -1.10 10.23
CA PRO A 150 9.60 -1.66 11.52
C PRO A 150 9.03 -0.60 12.46
N GLY A 151 7.86 -0.87 13.05
CA GLY A 151 7.15 0.08 13.91
C GLY A 151 6.19 1.01 13.15
N THR A 152 6.14 0.93 11.81
CA THR A 152 5.26 1.74 10.97
C THR A 152 4.15 0.89 10.38
N PHE A 153 2.90 1.25 10.65
CA PHE A 153 1.70 0.56 10.15
C PHE A 153 0.51 1.53 9.95
N LYS A 154 0.79 2.80 9.63
CA LYS A 154 -0.23 3.82 9.37
C LYS A 154 -1.06 3.50 8.13
N ASP A 155 -0.41 3.01 7.05
CA ASP A 155 -1.07 2.69 5.79
C ASP A 155 -2.03 1.51 5.97
N ARG A 156 -1.57 0.43 6.61
CA ARG A 156 -2.42 -0.70 6.97
C ARG A 156 -3.62 -0.26 7.79
N TYR A 157 -3.40 0.59 8.80
CA TYR A 157 -4.47 1.06 9.68
C TYR A 157 -5.61 1.75 8.95
N TYR A 158 -5.30 2.64 8.02
CA TYR A 158 -6.31 3.36 7.23
C TYR A 158 -6.93 2.48 6.15
N LEU A 159 -6.14 1.71 5.43
CA LEU A 159 -6.61 0.89 4.32
C LEU A 159 -7.50 -0.29 4.77
N GLU A 160 -7.28 -0.81 5.98
CA GLU A 160 -8.14 -1.82 6.60
C GLU A 160 -9.45 -1.25 7.16
N ARG A 161 -9.65 0.07 7.21
CA ARG A 161 -10.84 0.72 7.82
C ARG A 161 -11.58 1.64 6.87
N THR A 162 -10.86 2.54 6.22
CA THR A 162 -11.41 3.62 5.40
C THR A 162 -10.75 3.68 4.01
N PRO A 163 -10.78 2.58 3.22
CA PRO A 163 -10.09 2.53 1.94
C PRO A 163 -10.59 3.58 0.96
N HIS A 164 -11.86 3.98 1.04
CA HIS A 164 -12.44 4.96 0.13
C HIS A 164 -11.99 6.39 0.40
N LEU A 165 -11.63 6.75 1.63
CA LEU A 165 -11.01 8.04 1.91
C LEU A 165 -9.67 8.17 1.16
N PHE A 166 -8.87 7.11 1.15
CA PHE A 166 -7.64 7.02 0.39
C PHE A 166 -7.91 7.04 -1.12
N LEU A 167 -8.83 6.19 -1.62
CA LEU A 167 -9.13 6.08 -3.05
C LEU A 167 -9.69 7.39 -3.62
N GLU A 168 -10.57 8.11 -2.90
CA GLU A 168 -11.06 9.42 -3.33
C GLU A 168 -9.93 10.45 -3.38
N GLY A 169 -9.07 10.50 -2.34
CA GLY A 169 -7.91 11.41 -2.32
C GLY A 169 -6.95 11.14 -3.46
N MET A 170 -6.67 9.87 -3.76
CA MET A 170 -5.87 9.47 -4.93
C MET A 170 -6.50 9.93 -6.24
N LEU A 171 -7.81 9.75 -6.41
CA LEU A 171 -8.52 10.14 -7.63
C LEU A 171 -8.63 11.66 -7.80
N ILE A 172 -8.68 12.43 -6.71
CA ILE A 172 -8.58 13.90 -6.75
C ILE A 172 -7.19 14.33 -7.22
N ALA A 173 -6.14 13.71 -6.69
CA ALA A 173 -4.77 13.97 -7.12
C ALA A 173 -4.56 13.58 -8.59
N ALA A 174 -5.09 12.43 -9.01
CA ALA A 174 -5.06 11.96 -10.40
C ALA A 174 -5.76 12.92 -11.36
N TRP A 175 -6.94 13.40 -10.98
CA TRP A 175 -7.66 14.44 -11.73
C TRP A 175 -6.85 15.73 -11.85
N ALA A 176 -6.23 16.19 -10.76
CA ALA A 176 -5.47 17.43 -10.75
C ALA A 176 -4.24 17.40 -11.67
N VAL A 177 -3.58 16.26 -11.78
CA VAL A 177 -2.40 16.09 -12.66
C VAL A 177 -2.75 15.52 -14.04
N GLU A 178 -4.02 15.24 -14.33
CA GLU A 178 -4.47 14.51 -15.53
C GLU A 178 -3.71 13.19 -15.71
N ALA A 179 -3.74 12.34 -14.71
CA ALA A 179 -3.12 11.03 -14.81
C ALA A 179 -3.93 10.11 -15.73
N ASP A 180 -3.25 9.45 -16.66
CA ASP A 180 -3.85 8.46 -17.57
C ASP A 180 -4.11 7.13 -16.88
N THR A 181 -3.32 6.80 -15.86
CA THR A 181 -3.44 5.58 -15.05
C THR A 181 -2.92 5.84 -13.63
N CYS A 182 -3.57 5.22 -12.65
CA CYS A 182 -3.13 5.18 -11.26
C CYS A 182 -2.56 3.80 -10.93
N PHE A 183 -1.36 3.75 -10.37
CA PHE A 183 -0.75 2.53 -9.84
C PHE A 183 -0.79 2.58 -8.33
N ILE A 184 -1.29 1.52 -7.69
CA ILE A 184 -1.18 1.34 -6.24
C ILE A 184 -0.16 0.22 -6.01
N TYR A 185 1.03 0.56 -5.53
CA TYR A 185 2.07 -0.40 -5.19
C TYR A 185 1.95 -0.76 -3.72
N MET A 186 1.44 -1.97 -3.46
CA MET A 186 1.14 -2.46 -2.12
C MET A 186 2.03 -3.63 -1.77
N ARG A 187 2.61 -3.60 -0.58
CA ARG A 187 3.46 -4.69 -0.09
C ARG A 187 2.67 -6.00 0.06
N ASP A 188 3.32 -7.11 -0.27
CA ASP A 188 2.73 -8.46 -0.24
C ASP A 188 2.34 -8.91 1.18
N GLU A 189 3.01 -8.37 2.19
CA GLU A 189 2.77 -8.66 3.60
C GLU A 189 1.46 -8.07 4.15
N TYR A 190 0.66 -7.40 3.31
CA TYR A 190 -0.66 -6.88 3.66
C TYR A 190 -1.79 -7.58 2.86
N PRO A 191 -1.96 -8.91 3.00
CA PRO A 191 -2.91 -9.66 2.17
C PRO A 191 -4.37 -9.22 2.37
N ALA A 192 -4.77 -8.79 3.57
CA ALA A 192 -6.11 -8.25 3.82
C ALA A 192 -6.32 -6.93 3.06
N VAL A 193 -5.35 -6.02 3.08
CA VAL A 193 -5.39 -4.74 2.34
C VAL A 193 -5.46 -4.98 0.84
N LEU A 194 -4.65 -5.91 0.30
CA LEU A 194 -4.70 -6.28 -1.12
C LEU A 194 -6.09 -6.79 -1.51
N HIS A 195 -6.72 -7.61 -0.67
CA HIS A 195 -8.08 -8.11 -0.89
C HIS A 195 -9.11 -6.97 -0.90
N ILE A 196 -9.07 -6.09 0.11
CA ILE A 196 -9.98 -4.93 0.24
C ILE A 196 -9.84 -4.02 -0.96
N LEU A 197 -8.62 -3.61 -1.32
CA LEU A 197 -8.38 -2.72 -2.44
C LEU A 197 -8.84 -3.34 -3.77
N ALA A 198 -8.58 -4.63 -4.01
CA ALA A 198 -9.05 -5.30 -5.21
C ALA A 198 -10.58 -5.30 -5.30
N ALA A 199 -11.28 -5.60 -4.21
CA ALA A 199 -12.74 -5.59 -4.16
C ALA A 199 -13.32 -4.18 -4.41
N GLU A 200 -12.74 -3.15 -3.76
CA GLU A 200 -13.28 -1.79 -3.86
C GLU A 200 -12.90 -1.09 -5.16
N ILE A 201 -11.79 -1.46 -5.81
CA ILE A 201 -11.49 -1.03 -7.19
C ILE A 201 -12.55 -1.54 -8.15
N ILE A 202 -12.90 -2.83 -8.08
CA ILE A 202 -14.00 -3.42 -8.88
C ILE A 202 -15.34 -2.71 -8.58
N ALA A 203 -15.60 -2.37 -7.32
CA ALA A 203 -16.79 -1.63 -6.94
C ALA A 203 -16.83 -0.22 -7.57
N LEU A 204 -15.69 0.49 -7.63
CA LEU A 204 -15.56 1.80 -8.29
C LEU A 204 -15.82 1.72 -9.80
N GLU A 205 -15.24 0.72 -10.46
CA GLU A 205 -15.44 0.46 -11.88
C GLU A 205 -16.90 0.12 -12.19
N THR A 206 -17.49 -0.78 -11.41
CA THR A 206 -18.91 -1.17 -11.53
C THR A 206 -19.86 0.01 -11.31
N ALA A 207 -19.52 0.91 -10.40
CA ALA A 207 -20.31 2.12 -10.14
C ALA A 207 -20.07 3.23 -11.18
N GLY A 208 -19.19 3.04 -12.16
CA GLY A 208 -18.84 4.02 -13.18
C GLY A 208 -18.08 5.25 -12.64
N LEU A 209 -17.47 5.13 -11.46
CA LEU A 209 -16.66 6.20 -10.86
C LEU A 209 -15.27 6.29 -11.51
N VAL A 210 -14.78 5.18 -12.02
CA VAL A 210 -13.54 5.10 -12.81
C VAL A 210 -13.73 4.16 -14.01
N PRO A 211 -13.01 4.35 -15.12
CA PRO A 211 -12.97 3.37 -16.21
C PRO A 211 -12.35 2.04 -15.74
N GLU A 212 -12.72 0.94 -16.36
CA GLU A 212 -12.08 -0.36 -16.15
C GLU A 212 -10.59 -0.28 -16.46
N GLY A 213 -9.76 -0.79 -15.55
CA GLY A 213 -8.30 -0.78 -15.67
C GLY A 213 -7.63 0.58 -15.43
N TYR A 214 -8.36 1.60 -15.01
CA TYR A 214 -7.77 2.90 -14.68
C TYR A 214 -6.89 2.85 -13.43
N ILE A 215 -7.22 1.97 -12.47
CA ILE A 215 -6.44 1.73 -11.25
C ILE A 215 -5.79 0.34 -11.34
N ASP A 216 -4.47 0.31 -11.38
CA ASP A 216 -3.66 -0.89 -11.42
C ASP A 216 -3.07 -1.19 -10.03
N LEU A 217 -3.59 -2.22 -9.37
CA LEU A 217 -3.10 -2.68 -8.06
C LEU A 217 -1.93 -3.64 -8.25
N ARG A 218 -0.74 -3.20 -7.87
CA ARG A 218 0.51 -3.97 -7.95
C ARG A 218 0.93 -4.53 -6.60
N ARG A 219 1.19 -5.84 -6.57
CA ARG A 219 1.84 -6.48 -5.41
C ARG A 219 3.33 -6.17 -5.43
N GLY A 220 3.83 -5.68 -4.31
CA GLY A 220 5.24 -5.37 -4.13
C GLY A 220 6.13 -6.60 -4.17
N ALA A 221 7.41 -6.40 -4.45
CA ALA A 221 8.41 -7.47 -4.58
C ALA A 221 8.89 -8.04 -3.22
N GLY A 222 8.36 -7.58 -2.09
CA GLY A 222 8.74 -8.04 -0.75
C GLY A 222 10.15 -7.62 -0.34
N ALA A 223 10.64 -6.48 -0.84
CA ALA A 223 11.95 -5.94 -0.52
C ALA A 223 11.84 -4.49 -0.05
N TYR A 224 12.42 -4.18 1.12
CA TYR A 224 12.42 -2.83 1.73
C TYR A 224 12.82 -1.71 0.76
N ILE A 225 13.81 -1.98 -0.10
CA ILE A 225 14.29 -0.99 -1.09
C ILE A 225 13.21 -0.53 -2.07
N CYS A 226 12.16 -1.32 -2.30
CA CYS A 226 11.05 -0.96 -3.18
C CYS A 226 10.16 0.15 -2.59
N GLY A 227 10.33 0.51 -1.31
CA GLY A 227 9.76 1.72 -0.71
C GLY A 227 10.44 3.02 -1.15
N GLU A 228 11.63 2.96 -1.76
CA GLU A 228 12.24 4.11 -2.42
C GLU A 228 11.52 4.37 -3.77
N GLU A 229 11.13 5.63 -4.05
CA GLU A 229 10.21 5.94 -5.14
C GLU A 229 10.69 5.46 -6.53
N SER A 230 11.98 5.55 -6.82
CA SER A 230 12.50 5.12 -8.13
C SER A 230 12.68 3.61 -8.22
N ALA A 231 13.02 2.94 -7.12
CA ALA A 231 13.06 1.48 -7.04
C ALA A 231 11.65 0.87 -7.16
N MET A 232 10.64 1.51 -6.55
CA MET A 232 9.24 1.16 -6.73
C MET A 232 8.83 1.23 -8.21
N ILE A 233 9.20 2.30 -8.91
CA ILE A 233 8.92 2.46 -10.35
C ILE A 233 9.56 1.35 -11.17
N GLU A 234 10.83 1.03 -10.93
CA GLU A 234 11.49 -0.10 -11.59
C GLU A 234 10.72 -1.42 -11.35
N SER A 235 10.24 -1.64 -10.13
CA SER A 235 9.45 -2.82 -9.79
C SER A 235 8.08 -2.83 -10.48
N ILE A 236 7.38 -1.68 -10.57
CA ILE A 236 6.12 -1.55 -11.33
C ILE A 236 6.33 -1.91 -12.79
N GLU A 237 7.46 -1.53 -13.38
CA GLU A 237 7.82 -1.84 -14.77
C GLU A 237 8.27 -3.30 -14.97
N GLY A 238 8.23 -4.14 -13.94
CA GLY A 238 8.65 -5.55 -14.00
C GLY A 238 10.15 -5.76 -13.99
N LYS A 239 10.91 -4.74 -13.64
CA LYS A 239 12.37 -4.78 -13.51
C LYS A 239 12.77 -5.05 -12.05
N ARG A 240 14.07 -5.31 -11.83
CA ARG A 240 14.59 -5.37 -10.47
C ARG A 240 14.50 -3.98 -9.83
N GLY A 241 13.91 -3.90 -8.63
CA GLY A 241 13.72 -2.67 -7.87
C GLY A 241 15.04 -2.07 -7.38
N LEU A 242 15.75 -1.43 -8.27
CA LEU A 242 17.01 -0.73 -7.98
C LEU A 242 16.77 0.79 -8.08
N PRO A 243 17.25 1.58 -7.12
CA PRO A 243 17.14 3.03 -7.18
C PRO A 243 17.79 3.62 -8.43
N ARG A 244 17.16 4.64 -9.01
CA ARG A 244 17.71 5.40 -10.15
C ARG A 244 18.61 6.54 -9.67
N HIS A 245 19.57 6.91 -10.46
CA HIS A 245 20.32 8.16 -10.26
C HIS A 245 19.41 9.39 -10.46
N ARG A 246 19.62 10.41 -9.66
CA ARG A 246 18.91 11.70 -9.77
C ARG A 246 19.88 12.83 -10.03
N PRO A 247 19.60 13.83 -10.90
CA PRO A 247 18.46 13.89 -11.81
C PRO A 247 18.55 12.84 -12.94
N PRO A 248 17.45 12.54 -13.68
CA PRO A 248 16.13 13.19 -13.61
C PRO A 248 15.28 12.74 -12.43
N PHE A 249 14.35 13.60 -11.97
CA PHE A 249 13.38 13.27 -10.94
C PHE A 249 12.16 12.57 -11.55
N VAL A 250 11.48 11.74 -10.75
CA VAL A 250 10.32 10.95 -11.21
C VAL A 250 9.14 11.82 -11.68
N ALA A 251 9.04 13.06 -11.19
CA ALA A 251 8.05 14.03 -11.66
C ALA A 251 8.20 14.38 -13.15
N ALA A 252 9.37 14.16 -13.75
CA ALA A 252 9.64 14.35 -15.17
C ALA A 252 9.86 13.02 -15.91
N VAL A 253 10.55 12.05 -15.26
CA VAL A 253 10.92 10.76 -15.87
C VAL A 253 10.66 9.63 -14.85
N GLY A 254 9.41 9.21 -14.79
CA GLY A 254 8.93 8.16 -13.90
C GLY A 254 8.60 6.85 -14.61
N ILE A 255 7.38 6.33 -14.44
CA ILE A 255 6.90 5.08 -15.04
C ILE A 255 6.92 5.21 -16.56
N HIS A 256 7.48 4.22 -17.23
CA HIS A 256 7.65 4.19 -18.69
C HIS A 256 8.29 5.47 -19.27
N SER A 257 9.20 6.07 -18.49
CA SER A 257 9.84 7.34 -18.80
C SER A 257 8.88 8.53 -18.91
N GLN A 258 7.70 8.46 -18.37
CA GLN A 258 6.70 9.51 -18.36
C GLN A 258 6.63 10.23 -17.00
N PRO A 259 6.16 11.49 -16.98
CA PRO A 259 5.95 12.22 -15.72
C PRO A 259 5.06 11.42 -14.76
N THR A 260 5.54 11.22 -13.54
CA THR A 260 4.83 10.41 -12.55
C THR A 260 4.72 11.16 -11.23
N LEU A 261 3.47 11.30 -10.75
CA LEU A 261 3.19 11.75 -9.40
C LEU A 261 3.33 10.58 -8.44
N VAL A 262 4.27 10.65 -7.51
CA VAL A 262 4.40 9.63 -6.45
C VAL A 262 3.88 10.19 -5.13
N HIS A 263 2.94 9.48 -4.52
CA HIS A 263 2.40 9.77 -3.19
C HIS A 263 2.48 8.55 -2.28
N ASN A 264 2.42 8.76 -0.96
CA ASN A 264 2.10 7.73 0.02
C ASN A 264 0.58 7.67 0.24
N VAL A 265 0.15 6.66 0.97
CA VAL A 265 -1.21 6.52 1.48
C VAL A 265 -1.55 7.64 2.46
#